data_1bc3e046f4b722130ed79e0065273786
#
_entry.id   1bc3e046f4b722130ed79e0065273786
#
_cell.length_a   1.000
_cell.length_b   1.000
_cell.length_c   1.000
_cell.angle_alpha   90.00
_cell.angle_beta   90.00
_cell.angle_gamma   90.00
#
_symmetry.space_group_name_H-M   'P 1'
#
loop_
_entity.id
_entity.type
_entity.pdbx_description
1 polymer ?
#
loop_
_entity_poly.entity_id
_entity_poly.type
_entity_poly.pdbx_seq_one_letter_code
_entity_poly.pdbx_strand_id
1 'polypeptide(L)'
;MVQILRPDEVKQKYGPLFCKGFLTMVDEERGIAQIVEKCTAKGPGEWDVVNRKRSGGVIDNIRMEGQTLIMDVTIGEKELKFGPVSEYVGGQGLAALKVEGDRVRTTWYGIAGATVGIGACLAQCPDVIQTEYPDDFRIGGAHIAHVDIITPKKVRVIVGIDDTDTKEKGASWVTAMKMGSNSPVGSFIDHKIIQLNPKVPEKTTNCCSTAVSFAVKEEEIPALIEYCRDFVKKESYSKGSVMTVFKGLSIPQSLFEYGIRAKTEIITEDDAIKAARENGVQIISITGTRGVIGAVAAIGCFDMGGMAAGIPEDFR
;
A
#
# COMPACT_ATOMS: atom_id res chain seq x y z
N MET A 1 11.97 31.56 11.68
CA MET A 1 10.59 31.04 11.97
C MET A 1 10.30 29.90 11.01
N VAL A 2 9.55 28.88 11.41
CA VAL A 2 9.12 27.79 10.52
C VAL A 2 7.83 28.23 9.82
N GLN A 3 7.75 28.14 8.49
CA GLN A 3 6.53 28.37 7.75
C GLN A 3 5.73 27.06 7.69
N ILE A 4 4.46 27.08 8.10
CA ILE A 4 3.56 25.92 8.03
C ILE A 4 2.56 26.15 6.91
N LEU A 5 2.44 25.19 5.98
CA LEU A 5 1.51 25.24 4.87
C LEU A 5 0.66 23.96 4.80
N ARG A 6 -0.62 24.12 4.51
CA ARG A 6 -1.53 23.02 4.16
C ARG A 6 -1.43 22.67 2.66
N PRO A 7 -1.87 21.48 2.24
CA PRO A 7 -1.77 21.06 0.84
C PRO A 7 -2.29 22.06 -0.19
N ASP A 8 -3.41 22.72 0.08
CA ASP A 8 -3.97 23.70 -0.86
C ASP A 8 -3.15 25.00 -0.93
N GLU A 9 -2.53 25.42 0.17
CA GLU A 9 -1.61 26.56 0.21
C GLU A 9 -0.32 26.23 -0.55
N VAL A 10 0.16 24.97 -0.46
CA VAL A 10 1.30 24.49 -1.26
C VAL A 10 0.96 24.49 -2.74
N LYS A 11 -0.24 24.03 -3.14
CA LYS A 11 -0.71 24.09 -4.54
C LYS A 11 -0.82 25.53 -5.04
N GLN A 12 -1.32 26.44 -4.21
CA GLN A 12 -1.41 27.84 -4.56
C GLN A 12 -0.02 28.48 -4.78
N LYS A 13 0.93 28.12 -3.94
CA LYS A 13 2.31 28.67 -3.99
C LYS A 13 3.13 28.12 -5.17
N TYR A 14 3.03 26.82 -5.46
CA TYR A 14 3.93 26.12 -6.40
C TYR A 14 3.23 25.57 -7.66
N GLY A 15 1.91 25.73 -7.77
CA GLY A 15 1.11 25.12 -8.81
C GLY A 15 0.81 23.63 -8.56
N PRO A 16 -0.16 23.05 -9.29
CA PRO A 16 -0.49 21.62 -9.18
C PRO A 16 0.62 20.77 -9.80
N LEU A 17 1.08 19.75 -9.06
CA LEU A 17 2.14 18.84 -9.46
C LEU A 17 1.62 17.39 -9.55
N PHE A 18 2.54 16.47 -9.81
CA PHE A 18 2.22 15.09 -10.23
C PHE A 18 2.04 14.08 -9.11
N CYS A 19 2.31 14.38 -7.84
CA CYS A 19 2.01 13.49 -6.73
C CYS A 19 0.53 13.61 -6.34
N LYS A 20 -0.17 12.46 -6.22
CA LYS A 20 -1.63 12.40 -5.99
C LYS A 20 -2.00 11.69 -4.70
N GLY A 21 -1.05 11.13 -3.97
CA GLY A 21 -1.26 10.50 -2.68
C GLY A 21 0.05 10.30 -1.95
N PHE A 22 0.04 10.55 -0.64
CA PHE A 22 1.16 10.32 0.26
C PHE A 22 0.61 9.77 1.57
N LEU A 23 0.66 8.46 1.72
CA LEU A 23 0.07 7.71 2.83
C LEU A 23 1.17 7.15 3.73
N THR A 24 1.01 7.29 5.04
CA THR A 24 1.94 6.74 6.03
C THR A 24 1.20 5.79 6.94
N MET A 25 1.63 4.53 6.95
CA MET A 25 1.10 3.47 7.80
C MET A 25 2.18 2.98 8.73
N VAL A 26 1.83 2.73 10.00
CA VAL A 26 2.81 2.39 11.04
C VAL A 26 2.42 1.11 11.78
N ASP A 27 3.45 0.40 12.23
CA ASP A 27 3.41 -0.70 13.19
C ASP A 27 4.43 -0.36 14.29
N GLU A 28 3.95 0.34 15.33
CA GLU A 28 4.81 0.83 16.41
C GLU A 28 5.40 -0.31 17.24
N GLU A 29 4.68 -1.42 17.38
CA GLU A 29 5.16 -2.59 18.14
C GLU A 29 6.40 -3.20 17.51
N ARG A 30 6.46 -3.20 16.16
CA ARG A 30 7.61 -3.69 15.40
C ARG A 30 8.64 -2.61 15.07
N GLY A 31 8.34 -1.35 15.33
CA GLY A 31 9.20 -0.22 14.99
C GLY A 31 9.33 0.01 13.47
N ILE A 32 8.32 -0.35 12.69
CA ILE A 32 8.33 -0.23 11.22
C ILE A 32 7.17 0.61 10.72
N ALA A 33 7.36 1.18 9.53
CA ALA A 33 6.33 1.91 8.82
C ALA A 33 6.37 1.58 7.32
N GLN A 34 5.29 1.88 6.62
CA GLN A 34 5.24 1.84 5.16
C GLN A 34 4.70 3.17 4.64
N ILE A 35 5.42 3.77 3.70
CA ILE A 35 4.99 4.98 3.00
C ILE A 35 4.60 4.60 1.58
N VAL A 36 3.44 5.06 1.15
CA VAL A 36 2.93 4.87 -0.21
C VAL A 36 2.78 6.23 -0.87
N GLU A 37 3.51 6.43 -1.97
CA GLU A 37 3.42 7.62 -2.81
C GLU A 37 2.78 7.25 -4.15
N LYS A 38 1.68 7.94 -4.50
CA LYS A 38 1.01 7.79 -5.81
C LYS A 38 1.44 8.92 -6.72
N CYS A 39 2.25 8.59 -7.74
CA CYS A 39 2.79 9.54 -8.69
C CYS A 39 2.14 9.37 -10.07
N THR A 40 1.78 10.46 -10.76
CA THR A 40 1.26 10.40 -12.13
C THR A 40 2.35 10.56 -13.20
N ALA A 41 3.59 10.81 -12.78
CA ALA A 41 4.74 10.99 -13.67
C ALA A 41 5.75 9.84 -13.46
N LYS A 42 5.90 8.98 -14.48
CA LYS A 42 6.74 7.80 -14.41
C LYS A 42 8.22 8.14 -14.21
N GLY A 43 8.76 9.06 -14.99
CA GLY A 43 10.19 9.43 -14.94
C GLY A 43 10.63 9.96 -13.56
N PRO A 44 9.94 10.94 -12.96
CA PRO A 44 10.20 11.35 -11.59
C PRO A 44 10.11 10.21 -10.58
N GLY A 45 9.09 9.33 -10.67
CA GLY A 45 8.96 8.18 -9.78
C GLY A 45 10.14 7.21 -9.87
N GLU A 46 10.58 6.86 -11.08
CA GLU A 46 11.76 6.02 -11.31
C GLU A 46 13.04 6.67 -10.78
N TRP A 47 13.18 7.99 -10.96
CA TRP A 47 14.29 8.77 -10.42
C TRP A 47 14.29 8.75 -8.89
N ASP A 48 13.14 8.94 -8.26
CA ASP A 48 12.99 8.96 -6.80
C ASP A 48 13.34 7.62 -6.16
N VAL A 49 12.94 6.49 -6.76
CA VAL A 49 13.33 5.15 -6.30
C VAL A 49 14.85 5.02 -6.20
N VAL A 50 15.57 5.40 -7.26
CA VAL A 50 17.03 5.28 -7.31
C VAL A 50 17.70 6.23 -6.32
N ASN A 51 17.24 7.48 -6.26
CA ASN A 51 17.84 8.50 -5.40
C ASN A 51 17.61 8.20 -3.92
N ARG A 52 16.40 7.84 -3.53
CA ARG A 52 16.07 7.46 -2.14
C ARG A 52 16.85 6.22 -1.69
N LYS A 53 17.01 5.24 -2.59
CA LYS A 53 17.83 4.06 -2.31
C LYS A 53 19.31 4.40 -2.08
N ARG A 54 19.87 5.34 -2.85
CA ARG A 54 21.26 5.80 -2.69
C ARG A 54 21.46 6.60 -1.43
N SER A 55 20.49 7.45 -1.08
CA SER A 55 20.61 8.39 0.03
C SER A 55 20.63 7.69 1.39
N GLY A 56 20.15 6.46 1.50
CA GLY A 56 20.04 5.77 2.79
C GLY A 56 18.94 6.37 3.66
N GLY A 57 19.29 6.74 4.91
CA GLY A 57 18.31 7.19 5.87
C GLY A 57 17.49 6.04 6.44
N VAL A 58 16.22 6.29 6.76
CA VAL A 58 15.32 5.31 7.38
C VAL A 58 14.55 4.43 6.40
N ILE A 59 14.71 4.63 5.09
CA ILE A 59 14.10 3.76 4.06
C ILE A 59 14.97 2.50 3.94
N ASP A 60 14.42 1.36 4.35
CA ASP A 60 15.10 0.06 4.28
C ASP A 60 14.91 -0.59 2.90
N ASN A 61 13.75 -0.39 2.28
CA ASN A 61 13.46 -0.89 0.94
C ASN A 61 12.53 0.09 0.20
N ILE A 62 12.69 0.19 -1.11
CA ILE A 62 11.81 0.96 -1.98
C ILE A 62 11.60 0.22 -3.29
N ARG A 63 10.34 0.15 -3.72
CA ARG A 63 9.94 -0.43 -5.00
C ARG A 63 8.88 0.42 -5.68
N MET A 64 8.75 0.24 -6.96
CA MET A 64 7.71 0.90 -7.76
C MET A 64 6.82 -0.16 -8.41
N GLU A 65 5.52 -0.03 -8.19
CA GLU A 65 4.48 -0.84 -8.82
C GLU A 65 3.57 0.07 -9.67
N GLY A 66 3.72 -0.01 -10.99
CA GLY A 66 3.09 0.96 -11.88
C GLY A 66 3.58 2.39 -11.60
N GLN A 67 2.72 3.25 -11.12
CA GLN A 67 3.01 4.63 -10.72
C GLN A 67 2.96 4.84 -9.19
N THR A 68 2.99 3.75 -8.44
CA THR A 68 2.97 3.77 -6.97
C THR A 68 4.34 3.39 -6.44
N LEU A 69 4.94 4.25 -5.64
CA LEU A 69 6.15 3.97 -4.88
C LEU A 69 5.75 3.45 -3.51
N ILE A 70 6.35 2.34 -3.11
CA ILE A 70 6.13 1.71 -1.80
C ILE A 70 7.49 1.65 -1.10
N MET A 71 7.55 2.26 0.07
CA MET A 71 8.76 2.36 0.89
C MET A 71 8.54 1.67 2.22
N ASP A 72 9.36 0.68 2.53
CA ASP A 72 9.43 0.06 3.83
C ASP A 72 10.45 0.83 4.67
N VAL A 73 10.07 1.26 5.87
CA VAL A 73 10.77 2.27 6.66
C VAL A 73 10.94 1.80 8.10
N THR A 74 12.11 2.01 8.68
CA THR A 74 12.33 1.91 10.12
C THR A 74 11.86 3.18 10.82
N ILE A 75 11.04 3.08 11.87
CA ILE A 75 10.68 4.23 12.72
C ILE A 75 11.94 4.68 13.47
N GLY A 76 12.28 5.96 13.35
CA GLY A 76 13.47 6.54 13.96
C GLY A 76 14.16 7.57 13.06
N GLU A 77 15.46 7.73 13.26
CA GLU A 77 16.29 8.70 12.55
C GLU A 77 17.62 8.06 12.14
N LYS A 78 18.03 8.28 10.88
CA LYS A 78 19.32 7.81 10.33
C LYS A 78 19.92 8.89 9.42
N GLU A 79 21.23 8.95 9.38
CA GLU A 79 21.97 9.89 8.52
C GLU A 79 21.75 9.60 7.03
N LEU A 80 21.64 10.66 6.24
CA LEU A 80 21.56 10.62 4.79
C LEU A 80 22.93 10.85 4.16
N LYS A 81 23.19 10.17 3.03
CA LYS A 81 24.45 10.25 2.27
C LYS A 81 24.18 10.73 0.85
N PHE A 82 23.97 12.02 0.67
CA PHE A 82 23.91 12.62 -0.65
C PHE A 82 24.55 14.02 -0.62
N GLY A 83 24.94 14.50 -1.78
CA GLY A 83 25.56 15.80 -1.89
C GLY A 83 25.73 16.27 -3.33
N PRO A 84 26.19 17.52 -3.52
CA PRO A 84 26.32 18.14 -4.83
C PRO A 84 27.50 17.63 -5.65
N VAL A 85 28.32 16.74 -5.11
CA VAL A 85 29.55 16.24 -5.73
C VAL A 85 29.40 14.78 -6.17
N SER A 86 30.27 14.35 -7.06
CA SER A 86 30.26 13.01 -7.65
C SER A 86 30.33 11.85 -6.65
N GLU A 87 30.82 12.09 -5.45
CA GLU A 87 30.90 11.09 -4.39
C GLU A 87 29.53 10.73 -3.81
N TYR A 88 28.59 11.68 -3.78
CA TYR A 88 27.25 11.51 -3.25
C TYR A 88 26.21 11.94 -4.28
N VAL A 89 25.80 11.00 -5.11
CA VAL A 89 24.83 11.23 -6.19
C VAL A 89 23.43 10.86 -5.71
N GLY A 90 22.94 11.46 -4.68
CA GLY A 90 21.54 11.33 -4.26
C GLY A 90 20.80 12.64 -4.43
N GLY A 91 19.53 12.60 -4.75
CA GLY A 91 18.70 13.79 -4.92
C GLY A 91 17.81 14.08 -3.72
N GLN A 92 17.27 13.05 -3.08
CA GLN A 92 16.40 13.15 -1.91
C GLN A 92 16.46 11.89 -1.03
N GLY A 93 16.12 12.04 0.24
CA GLY A 93 16.06 10.94 1.18
C GLY A 93 15.20 11.27 2.40
N LEU A 94 14.75 10.23 3.09
CA LEU A 94 13.99 10.31 4.34
C LEU A 94 14.95 10.11 5.51
N ALA A 95 15.23 11.18 6.25
CA ALA A 95 16.13 11.14 7.41
C ALA A 95 15.46 10.57 8.65
N ALA A 96 14.18 10.91 8.86
CA ALA A 96 13.47 10.49 10.05
C ALA A 96 11.99 10.22 9.79
N LEU A 97 11.44 9.25 10.53
CA LEU A 97 10.01 9.02 10.70
C LEU A 97 9.73 8.92 12.20
N LYS A 98 8.86 9.80 12.71
CA LYS A 98 8.48 9.84 14.13
C LYS A 98 6.96 9.78 14.25
N VAL A 99 6.46 8.98 15.21
CA VAL A 99 5.04 8.91 15.55
C VAL A 99 4.75 9.90 16.67
N GLU A 100 3.81 10.81 16.45
CA GLU A 100 3.43 11.89 17.36
C GLU A 100 1.93 11.79 17.68
N GLY A 101 1.56 10.86 18.55
CA GLY A 101 0.15 10.58 18.88
C GLY A 101 -0.62 10.00 17.68
N ASP A 102 -1.60 10.75 17.16
CA ASP A 102 -2.41 10.40 16.00
C ASP A 102 -1.80 10.83 14.65
N ARG A 103 -0.55 11.31 14.66
CA ARG A 103 0.17 11.84 13.49
C ARG A 103 1.50 11.14 13.28
N VAL A 104 2.00 11.25 12.06
CA VAL A 104 3.34 10.80 11.69
C VAL A 104 4.06 11.98 11.05
N ARG A 105 5.25 12.28 11.59
CA ARG A 105 6.20 13.27 11.04
C ARG A 105 7.24 12.54 10.21
N THR A 106 7.42 12.97 8.98
CA THR A 106 8.47 12.48 8.07
C THR A 106 9.40 13.64 7.69
N THR A 107 10.69 13.52 8.02
CA THR A 107 11.71 14.55 7.72
C THR A 107 12.45 14.19 6.44
N TRP A 108 12.18 14.96 5.40
CA TRP A 108 12.73 14.78 4.06
C TRP A 108 13.80 15.80 3.76
N TYR A 109 14.92 15.33 3.23
CA TYR A 109 15.97 16.18 2.67
C TYR A 109 16.05 16.00 1.16
N GLY A 110 16.41 17.08 0.46
CA GLY A 110 16.62 17.09 -0.98
C GLY A 110 17.64 18.12 -1.40
N ILE A 111 18.18 17.93 -2.60
CA ILE A 111 19.11 18.86 -3.24
C ILE A 111 18.66 19.14 -4.67
N ALA A 112 18.84 20.34 -5.15
CA ALA A 112 18.51 20.78 -6.51
C ALA A 112 17.03 20.53 -6.86
N GLY A 113 16.74 19.90 -8.00
CA GLY A 113 15.37 19.58 -8.43
C GLY A 113 14.60 18.67 -7.48
N ALA A 114 15.28 17.89 -6.63
CA ALA A 114 14.62 17.03 -5.66
C ALA A 114 13.91 17.80 -4.53
N THR A 115 14.29 19.06 -4.27
CA THR A 115 13.58 19.93 -3.35
C THR A 115 12.17 20.27 -3.83
N VAL A 116 11.90 20.19 -5.15
CA VAL A 116 10.55 20.28 -5.73
C VAL A 116 9.74 19.06 -5.28
N GLY A 117 10.32 17.85 -5.37
CA GLY A 117 9.68 16.61 -4.96
C GLY A 117 9.20 16.66 -3.51
N ILE A 118 10.12 16.89 -2.59
CA ILE A 118 9.81 16.89 -1.15
C ILE A 118 8.99 18.09 -0.71
N GLY A 119 9.28 19.29 -1.19
CA GLY A 119 8.70 20.53 -0.68
C GLY A 119 7.45 21.01 -1.45
N ALA A 120 7.16 20.44 -2.62
CA ALA A 120 5.99 20.81 -3.38
C ALA A 120 5.15 19.62 -3.81
N CYS A 121 5.76 18.54 -4.39
CA CYS A 121 4.97 17.40 -4.88
C CYS A 121 4.33 16.60 -3.74
N LEU A 122 5.11 16.10 -2.78
CA LEU A 122 4.59 15.35 -1.64
C LEU A 122 3.70 16.21 -0.75
N ALA A 123 4.14 17.44 -0.48
CA ALA A 123 3.49 18.37 0.43
C ALA A 123 2.05 18.78 0.01
N GLN A 124 1.68 18.66 -1.26
CA GLN A 124 0.35 19.00 -1.75
C GLN A 124 -0.64 17.83 -1.83
N CYS A 125 -0.22 16.62 -1.38
CA CYS A 125 -1.09 15.46 -1.41
C CYS A 125 -2.28 15.60 -0.44
N PRO A 126 -3.47 15.07 -0.79
CA PRO A 126 -4.68 15.24 0.03
C PRO A 126 -4.58 14.59 1.41
N ASP A 127 -3.74 13.55 1.55
CA ASP A 127 -3.52 12.85 2.84
C ASP A 127 -2.51 13.55 3.75
N VAL A 128 -1.87 14.64 3.32
CA VAL A 128 -1.00 15.48 4.14
C VAL A 128 -1.84 16.42 4.99
N ILE A 129 -1.55 16.52 6.29
CA ILE A 129 -2.18 17.48 7.20
C ILE A 129 -1.57 18.87 6.99
N GLN A 130 -0.24 18.93 7.05
CA GLN A 130 0.57 20.14 6.89
C GLN A 130 2.01 19.77 6.57
N THR A 131 2.73 20.75 6.03
CA THR A 131 4.19 20.67 5.84
C THR A 131 4.85 21.86 6.51
N GLU A 132 5.93 21.61 7.23
CA GLU A 132 6.73 22.60 7.95
C GLU A 132 8.02 22.86 7.16
N TYR A 133 8.22 24.15 6.81
CA TYR A 133 9.35 24.60 6.01
C TYR A 133 10.27 25.47 6.88
N PRO A 134 11.58 25.20 6.93
CA PRO A 134 12.56 26.14 7.51
C PRO A 134 12.55 27.48 6.78
N ASP A 135 12.99 28.54 7.45
CA ASP A 135 13.05 29.90 6.88
C ASP A 135 13.89 30.02 5.60
N ASP A 136 14.92 29.18 5.49
CA ASP A 136 15.85 29.14 4.36
C ASP A 136 15.41 28.16 3.26
N PHE A 137 14.24 27.50 3.40
CA PHE A 137 13.75 26.58 2.41
C PHE A 137 13.48 27.27 1.07
N ARG A 138 14.07 26.73 0.02
CA ARG A 138 13.85 27.14 -1.37
C ARG A 138 13.92 25.95 -2.31
N ILE A 139 13.18 26.06 -3.40
CA ILE A 139 13.13 25.04 -4.44
C ILE A 139 14.24 25.27 -5.46
N GLY A 140 14.91 24.18 -5.87
CA GLY A 140 15.95 24.21 -6.89
C GLY A 140 17.29 24.75 -6.39
N GLY A 141 18.27 24.81 -7.27
CA GLY A 141 19.64 25.27 -6.95
C GLY A 141 20.48 24.21 -6.24
N ALA A 142 21.81 24.41 -6.23
CA ALA A 142 22.78 23.46 -5.66
C ALA A 142 22.92 23.66 -4.13
N HIS A 143 21.81 23.53 -3.39
CA HIS A 143 21.82 23.56 -1.94
C HIS A 143 20.94 22.44 -1.39
N ILE A 144 21.24 21.99 -0.19
CA ILE A 144 20.45 21.01 0.54
C ILE A 144 19.35 21.76 1.30
N ALA A 145 18.12 21.27 1.19
CA ALA A 145 16.98 21.76 1.95
C ALA A 145 16.21 20.60 2.55
N HIS A 146 15.45 20.85 3.62
CA HIS A 146 14.59 19.85 4.23
C HIS A 146 13.21 20.40 4.52
N VAL A 147 12.26 19.49 4.70
CA VAL A 147 10.89 19.76 5.14
C VAL A 147 10.44 18.64 6.06
N ASP A 148 9.52 18.97 6.97
CA ASP A 148 8.77 17.99 7.73
C ASP A 148 7.36 17.89 7.16
N ILE A 149 6.97 16.69 6.70
CA ILE A 149 5.63 16.41 6.21
C ILE A 149 4.87 15.64 7.28
N ILE A 150 3.72 16.16 7.70
CA ILE A 150 2.89 15.60 8.74
C ILE A 150 1.65 14.96 8.11
N THR A 151 1.41 13.68 8.40
CA THR A 151 0.27 12.89 7.93
C THR A 151 -0.50 12.29 9.10
N PRO A 152 -1.78 11.88 8.92
CA PRO A 152 -2.47 11.06 9.90
C PRO A 152 -1.76 9.72 10.09
N LYS A 153 -1.72 9.24 11.34
CA LYS A 153 -1.31 7.86 11.63
C LYS A 153 -2.37 6.89 11.12
N LYS A 154 -1.95 5.97 10.25
CA LYS A 154 -2.81 4.93 9.68
C LYS A 154 -2.16 3.56 9.85
N VAL A 155 -2.96 2.51 9.67
CA VAL A 155 -2.54 1.12 9.55
C VAL A 155 -2.94 0.58 8.20
N ARG A 156 -2.29 -0.50 7.75
CA ARG A 156 -2.65 -1.20 6.51
C ARG A 156 -3.65 -2.30 6.81
N VAL A 157 -4.76 -2.31 6.08
CA VAL A 157 -5.74 -3.39 6.07
C VAL A 157 -5.86 -3.94 4.66
N ILE A 158 -5.77 -5.27 4.52
CA ILE A 158 -5.97 -5.98 3.26
C ILE A 158 -7.27 -6.75 3.37
N VAL A 159 -8.13 -6.61 2.37
CA VAL A 159 -9.41 -7.33 2.27
C VAL A 159 -9.34 -8.24 1.06
N GLY A 160 -9.33 -9.56 1.29
CA GLY A 160 -9.42 -10.58 0.27
C GLY A 160 -10.86 -11.00 0.04
N ILE A 161 -11.26 -11.25 -1.21
CA ILE A 161 -12.57 -11.81 -1.54
C ILE A 161 -12.44 -12.90 -2.59
N ASP A 162 -13.32 -13.88 -2.51
CA ASP A 162 -13.41 -14.90 -3.54
C ASP A 162 -14.84 -15.44 -3.65
N ASP A 163 -15.10 -16.09 -4.78
CA ASP A 163 -16.35 -16.79 -5.10
C ASP A 163 -17.59 -15.86 -5.05
N THR A 164 -17.46 -14.64 -5.61
CA THR A 164 -18.58 -13.70 -5.70
C THR A 164 -19.35 -13.79 -7.02
N ASP A 165 -18.79 -14.47 -8.02
CA ASP A 165 -19.35 -14.65 -9.37
C ASP A 165 -19.82 -16.07 -9.63
N THR A 166 -20.55 -16.25 -10.72
CA THR A 166 -20.96 -17.53 -11.28
C THR A 166 -20.46 -17.64 -12.73
N LYS A 167 -20.69 -18.80 -13.36
CA LYS A 167 -20.35 -18.97 -14.80
C LYS A 167 -21.15 -18.05 -15.72
N GLU A 168 -22.30 -17.58 -15.26
CA GLU A 168 -23.24 -16.76 -16.03
C GLU A 168 -23.11 -15.28 -15.72
N LYS A 169 -22.61 -14.91 -14.52
CA LYS A 169 -22.68 -13.53 -14.07
C LYS A 169 -21.63 -13.16 -13.03
N GLY A 170 -21.11 -11.93 -13.13
CA GLY A 170 -20.21 -11.34 -12.16
C GLY A 170 -18.74 -11.49 -12.53
N ALA A 171 -17.89 -10.91 -11.70
CA ALA A 171 -16.44 -11.10 -11.71
C ALA A 171 -15.89 -10.59 -10.37
N SER A 172 -15.29 -11.45 -9.57
CA SER A 172 -14.84 -11.12 -8.22
C SER A 172 -13.84 -9.95 -8.20
N TRP A 173 -12.94 -9.88 -9.19
CA TRP A 173 -11.97 -8.77 -9.28
C TRP A 173 -12.63 -7.40 -9.55
N VAL A 174 -13.76 -7.38 -10.32
CA VAL A 174 -14.51 -6.13 -10.56
C VAL A 174 -15.20 -5.67 -9.27
N THR A 175 -15.77 -6.62 -8.53
CA THR A 175 -16.38 -6.37 -7.21
C THR A 175 -15.35 -5.77 -6.26
N ALA A 176 -14.15 -6.38 -6.15
CA ALA A 176 -13.07 -5.87 -5.31
C ALA A 176 -12.60 -4.46 -5.73
N MET A 177 -12.38 -4.24 -7.01
CA MET A 177 -11.94 -2.94 -7.52
C MET A 177 -12.96 -1.84 -7.24
N LYS A 178 -14.24 -2.10 -7.48
CA LYS A 178 -15.32 -1.16 -7.16
C LYS A 178 -15.42 -0.89 -5.66
N MET A 179 -15.31 -1.95 -4.83
CA MET A 179 -15.31 -1.84 -3.37
C MET A 179 -14.16 -0.94 -2.90
N GLY A 180 -12.94 -1.18 -3.39
CA GLY A 180 -11.79 -0.36 -3.04
C GLY A 180 -11.94 1.10 -3.47
N SER A 181 -12.26 1.34 -4.74
CA SER A 181 -12.32 2.68 -5.32
C SER A 181 -13.46 3.55 -4.77
N ASN A 182 -14.56 2.95 -4.30
CA ASN A 182 -15.73 3.66 -3.79
C ASN A 182 -15.82 3.66 -2.25
N SER A 183 -14.76 3.20 -1.55
CA SER A 183 -14.80 3.17 -0.09
C SER A 183 -14.91 4.58 0.49
N PRO A 184 -15.91 4.84 1.35
CA PRO A 184 -16.00 6.08 2.09
C PRO A 184 -15.08 6.10 3.33
N VAL A 185 -14.46 4.97 3.66
CA VAL A 185 -13.62 4.77 4.84
C VAL A 185 -12.22 4.35 4.42
N GLY A 186 -11.21 5.02 4.96
CA GLY A 186 -9.82 4.78 4.62
C GLY A 186 -9.44 5.25 3.21
N SER A 187 -8.16 5.15 2.88
CA SER A 187 -7.62 5.48 1.55
C SER A 187 -7.28 4.19 0.81
N PHE A 188 -7.93 3.94 -0.32
CA PHE A 188 -7.62 2.81 -1.20
C PHE A 188 -6.17 2.91 -1.70
N ILE A 189 -5.37 1.84 -1.50
CA ILE A 189 -3.97 1.79 -1.91
C ILE A 189 -3.83 1.08 -3.24
N ASP A 190 -4.17 -0.21 -3.28
CA ASP A 190 -3.91 -1.08 -4.42
C ASP A 190 -4.92 -2.23 -4.51
N HIS A 191 -4.98 -2.85 -5.67
CA HIS A 191 -5.82 -3.99 -6.01
C HIS A 191 -4.97 -5.06 -6.70
N LYS A 192 -5.14 -6.32 -6.30
CA LYS A 192 -4.47 -7.47 -6.91
C LYS A 192 -5.48 -8.51 -7.37
N ILE A 193 -5.22 -9.08 -8.53
CA ILE A 193 -5.86 -10.30 -9.02
C ILE A 193 -4.84 -11.42 -8.83
N ILE A 194 -5.25 -12.45 -8.12
CA ILE A 194 -4.39 -13.58 -7.77
C ILE A 194 -4.81 -14.80 -8.59
N GLN A 195 -3.97 -15.25 -9.52
CA GLN A 195 -4.16 -16.50 -10.21
C GLN A 195 -3.93 -17.67 -9.24
N LEU A 196 -4.89 -18.53 -9.11
CA LEU A 196 -4.82 -19.77 -8.34
C LEU A 196 -4.63 -20.98 -9.27
N ASN A 197 -4.57 -22.18 -8.68
CA ASN A 197 -4.38 -23.41 -9.45
C ASN A 197 -5.52 -23.61 -10.46
N PRO A 198 -5.24 -23.57 -11.77
CA PRO A 198 -6.28 -23.69 -12.80
C PRO A 198 -6.89 -25.11 -12.92
N LYS A 199 -6.34 -26.10 -12.19
CA LYS A 199 -6.80 -27.48 -12.20
C LYS A 199 -7.90 -27.75 -11.16
N VAL A 200 -8.28 -26.75 -10.36
CA VAL A 200 -9.38 -26.89 -9.38
C VAL A 200 -10.70 -27.11 -10.11
N PRO A 201 -11.45 -28.19 -9.79
CA PRO A 201 -12.68 -28.54 -10.53
C PRO A 201 -13.84 -27.56 -10.27
N GLU A 202 -13.89 -26.94 -9.09
CA GLU A 202 -14.96 -26.02 -8.67
C GLU A 202 -14.82 -24.61 -9.22
N LYS A 203 -13.74 -24.30 -9.96
CA LYS A 203 -13.54 -22.97 -10.55
C LYS A 203 -14.69 -22.54 -11.46
N THR A 204 -15.00 -21.26 -11.49
CA THR A 204 -15.96 -20.69 -12.45
C THR A 204 -15.38 -20.68 -13.87
N THR A 205 -14.24 -19.98 -14.06
CA THR A 205 -13.49 -19.89 -15.34
C THR A 205 -11.98 -19.93 -15.10
N ASN A 206 -11.40 -18.83 -14.64
CA ASN A 206 -9.93 -18.64 -14.56
C ASN A 206 -9.32 -19.11 -13.22
N CYS A 207 -10.12 -19.45 -12.23
CA CYS A 207 -9.65 -19.75 -10.87
C CYS A 207 -8.80 -18.62 -10.28
N CYS A 208 -9.40 -17.43 -10.18
CA CYS A 208 -8.75 -16.26 -9.63
C CYS A 208 -9.49 -15.77 -8.39
N SER A 209 -8.74 -15.42 -7.35
CA SER A 209 -9.21 -14.62 -6.24
C SER A 209 -8.70 -13.18 -6.34
N THR A 210 -9.08 -12.31 -5.42
CA THR A 210 -8.72 -10.91 -5.49
C THR A 210 -8.63 -10.28 -4.10
N ALA A 211 -7.79 -9.27 -3.97
CA ALA A 211 -7.71 -8.49 -2.75
C ALA A 211 -7.48 -7.00 -3.03
N VAL A 212 -7.88 -6.18 -2.07
CA VAL A 212 -7.63 -4.74 -2.04
C VAL A 212 -6.97 -4.35 -0.72
N SER A 213 -6.16 -3.31 -0.74
CA SER A 213 -5.54 -2.76 0.48
C SER A 213 -5.93 -1.31 0.72
N PHE A 214 -6.02 -0.98 2.00
CA PHE A 214 -6.40 0.34 2.48
C PHE A 214 -5.40 0.84 3.53
N ALA A 215 -5.16 2.15 3.52
CA ALA A 215 -4.60 2.86 4.66
C ALA A 215 -5.76 3.47 5.44
N VAL A 216 -5.94 3.06 6.69
CA VAL A 216 -7.10 3.42 7.52
C VAL A 216 -6.65 3.75 8.93
N LYS A 217 -7.35 4.64 9.64
CA LYS A 217 -7.11 4.84 11.06
C LYS A 217 -7.57 3.62 11.85
N GLU A 218 -6.88 3.31 12.94
CA GLU A 218 -7.17 2.12 13.76
C GLU A 218 -8.65 2.06 14.20
N GLU A 219 -9.20 3.18 14.64
CA GLU A 219 -10.58 3.30 15.09
C GLU A 219 -11.62 3.15 13.98
N GLU A 220 -11.21 3.33 12.70
CA GLU A 220 -12.09 3.23 11.54
C GLU A 220 -12.16 1.81 10.96
N ILE A 221 -11.32 0.87 11.42
CA ILE A 221 -11.28 -0.52 10.91
C ILE A 221 -12.66 -1.20 10.98
N PRO A 222 -13.44 -1.13 12.09
CA PRO A 222 -14.75 -1.75 12.11
C PRO A 222 -15.70 -1.22 11.03
N ALA A 223 -15.71 0.09 10.79
CA ALA A 223 -16.52 0.71 9.76
C ALA A 223 -16.08 0.30 8.34
N LEU A 224 -14.78 0.17 8.10
CA LEU A 224 -14.24 -0.36 6.84
C LEU A 224 -14.70 -1.79 6.59
N ILE A 225 -14.61 -2.66 7.60
CA ILE A 225 -15.02 -4.07 7.49
C ILE A 225 -16.53 -4.16 7.20
N GLU A 226 -17.35 -3.37 7.89
CA GLU A 226 -18.78 -3.34 7.67
C GLU A 226 -19.13 -2.90 6.26
N TYR A 227 -18.53 -1.81 5.78
CA TYR A 227 -18.70 -1.34 4.41
C TYR A 227 -18.32 -2.42 3.39
N CYS A 228 -17.14 -3.03 3.54
CA CYS A 228 -16.66 -4.07 2.61
C CYS A 228 -17.59 -5.29 2.62
N ARG A 229 -18.02 -5.77 3.79
CA ARG A 229 -18.95 -6.89 3.94
C ARG A 229 -20.27 -6.62 3.22
N ASP A 230 -20.86 -5.45 3.45
CA ASP A 230 -22.15 -5.10 2.87
C ASP A 230 -22.05 -4.89 1.35
N PHE A 231 -20.93 -4.31 0.89
CA PHE A 231 -20.66 -4.17 -0.54
C PHE A 231 -20.53 -5.55 -1.22
N VAL A 232 -19.71 -6.45 -0.67
CA VAL A 232 -19.53 -7.80 -1.22
C VAL A 232 -20.85 -8.57 -1.21
N LYS A 233 -21.63 -8.48 -0.13
CA LYS A 233 -22.93 -9.11 -0.03
C LYS A 233 -23.91 -8.65 -1.11
N LYS A 234 -23.92 -7.35 -1.41
CA LYS A 234 -24.78 -6.74 -2.45
C LYS A 234 -24.38 -7.17 -3.86
N GLU A 235 -23.08 -7.26 -4.12
CA GLU A 235 -22.53 -7.54 -5.46
C GLU A 235 -22.26 -9.03 -5.72
N SER A 236 -22.53 -9.92 -4.74
CA SER A 236 -22.34 -11.36 -4.89
C SER A 236 -23.50 -12.03 -5.61
N TYR A 237 -23.16 -12.89 -6.54
CA TYR A 237 -24.10 -13.75 -7.29
C TYR A 237 -23.96 -15.23 -6.91
N SER A 238 -22.84 -15.63 -6.31
CA SER A 238 -22.57 -16.98 -5.84
C SER A 238 -23.15 -17.24 -4.45
N LYS A 239 -23.29 -18.52 -4.10
CA LYS A 239 -23.68 -18.98 -2.76
C LYS A 239 -22.48 -19.39 -1.90
N GLY A 240 -21.27 -19.12 -2.36
CA GLY A 240 -20.04 -19.52 -1.68
C GLY A 240 -19.13 -18.36 -1.29
N SER A 241 -19.58 -17.10 -1.44
CA SER A 241 -18.73 -15.92 -1.28
C SER A 241 -18.19 -15.78 0.14
N VAL A 242 -16.88 -15.51 0.20
CA VAL A 242 -16.14 -15.25 1.45
C VAL A 242 -15.32 -13.97 1.31
N MET A 243 -15.24 -13.23 2.40
CA MET A 243 -14.36 -12.10 2.60
C MET A 243 -13.37 -12.42 3.71
N THR A 244 -12.12 -12.00 3.55
CA THR A 244 -11.08 -12.11 4.59
C THR A 244 -10.46 -10.75 4.86
N VAL A 245 -10.00 -10.54 6.09
CA VAL A 245 -9.39 -9.27 6.52
C VAL A 245 -8.08 -9.55 7.24
N PHE A 246 -7.04 -8.85 6.85
CA PHE A 246 -5.73 -8.91 7.48
C PHE A 246 -5.23 -7.51 7.78
N LYS A 247 -4.75 -7.27 9.02
CA LYS A 247 -4.08 -6.03 9.43
C LYS A 247 -2.59 -6.29 9.56
N GLY A 248 -1.77 -5.60 8.76
CA GLY A 248 -0.32 -5.70 8.85
C GLY A 248 0.40 -5.07 7.67
N LEU A 249 1.62 -4.57 7.92
CA LEU A 249 2.47 -3.95 6.89
C LEU A 249 3.19 -4.99 6.02
N SER A 250 3.35 -6.20 6.51
CA SER A 250 4.00 -7.31 5.78
C SER A 250 3.18 -8.58 5.91
N ILE A 251 3.13 -9.36 4.84
CA ILE A 251 2.49 -10.67 4.84
C ILE A 251 3.39 -11.66 5.58
N PRO A 252 2.90 -12.40 6.60
CA PRO A 252 3.66 -13.45 7.26
C PRO A 252 4.13 -14.52 6.28
N GLN A 253 5.34 -15.05 6.49
CA GLN A 253 5.95 -16.05 5.60
C GLN A 253 5.07 -17.29 5.44
N SER A 254 4.48 -17.80 6.52
CA SER A 254 3.58 -18.96 6.47
C SER A 254 2.30 -18.71 5.66
N LEU A 255 1.78 -17.47 5.68
CA LEU A 255 0.63 -17.08 4.88
C LEU A 255 1.00 -16.93 3.39
N PHE A 256 2.20 -16.40 3.11
CA PHE A 256 2.76 -16.36 1.76
C PHE A 256 2.93 -17.79 1.20
N GLU A 257 3.50 -18.70 1.97
CA GLU A 257 3.69 -20.11 1.58
C GLU A 257 2.35 -20.81 1.30
N TYR A 258 1.32 -20.53 2.12
CA TYR A 258 -0.04 -20.98 1.84
C TYR A 258 -0.55 -20.44 0.49
N GLY A 259 -0.33 -19.15 0.20
CA GLY A 259 -0.68 -18.53 -1.07
C GLY A 259 0.00 -19.21 -2.27
N ILE A 260 1.28 -19.56 -2.15
CA ILE A 260 2.01 -20.30 -3.19
C ILE A 260 1.44 -21.71 -3.39
N ARG A 261 1.13 -22.42 -2.31
CA ARG A 261 0.47 -23.73 -2.41
C ARG A 261 -0.88 -23.63 -3.15
N ALA A 262 -1.68 -22.61 -2.87
CA ALA A 262 -2.95 -22.40 -3.53
C ALA A 262 -2.84 -22.13 -5.04
N LYS A 263 -1.67 -21.71 -5.54
CA LYS A 263 -1.37 -21.56 -6.98
C LYS A 263 -1.01 -22.90 -7.65
N THR A 264 -0.53 -23.89 -6.91
CA THR A 264 0.09 -25.11 -7.46
C THR A 264 -0.60 -26.39 -7.03
N GLU A 265 -1.31 -26.38 -5.91
CA GLU A 265 -1.93 -27.55 -5.29
C GLU A 265 -3.45 -27.41 -5.22
N ILE A 266 -4.14 -28.50 -4.95
CA ILE A 266 -5.53 -28.50 -4.54
C ILE A 266 -5.55 -28.40 -3.02
N ILE A 267 -6.07 -27.28 -2.50
CA ILE A 267 -6.11 -26.96 -1.07
C ILE A 267 -7.51 -27.25 -0.53
N THR A 268 -7.59 -27.66 0.74
CA THR A 268 -8.87 -27.87 1.45
C THR A 268 -9.31 -26.59 2.19
N GLU A 269 -10.61 -26.50 2.53
CA GLU A 269 -11.14 -25.42 3.37
C GLU A 269 -10.45 -25.43 4.75
N ASP A 270 -10.18 -26.61 5.33
CA ASP A 270 -9.50 -26.75 6.62
C ASP A 270 -8.07 -26.20 6.60
N ASP A 271 -7.32 -26.42 5.50
CA ASP A 271 -5.99 -25.82 5.31
C ASP A 271 -6.08 -24.29 5.30
N ALA A 272 -7.08 -23.74 4.61
CA ALA A 272 -7.31 -22.29 4.55
C ALA A 272 -7.65 -21.71 5.91
N ILE A 273 -8.58 -22.33 6.63
CA ILE A 273 -9.00 -21.91 7.97
C ILE A 273 -7.82 -21.97 8.95
N LYS A 274 -7.00 -23.03 8.87
CA LYS A 274 -5.79 -23.17 9.69
C LYS A 274 -4.80 -22.03 9.38
N ALA A 275 -4.48 -21.80 8.11
CA ALA A 275 -3.56 -20.73 7.69
C ALA A 275 -4.06 -19.35 8.13
N ALA A 276 -5.35 -19.07 7.99
CA ALA A 276 -5.95 -17.84 8.43
C ALA A 276 -5.81 -17.64 9.95
N ARG A 277 -6.16 -18.65 10.75
CA ARG A 277 -6.07 -18.59 12.21
C ARG A 277 -4.65 -18.38 12.71
N GLU A 278 -3.67 -19.10 12.14
CA GLU A 278 -2.27 -19.01 12.52
C GLU A 278 -1.63 -17.66 12.19
N ASN A 279 -2.21 -16.92 11.24
CA ASN A 279 -1.68 -15.64 10.76
C ASN A 279 -2.58 -14.43 11.08
N GLY A 280 -3.58 -14.59 11.95
CA GLY A 280 -4.45 -13.48 12.35
C GLY A 280 -5.34 -12.93 11.25
N VAL A 281 -5.67 -13.75 10.24
CA VAL A 281 -6.63 -13.40 9.19
C VAL A 281 -8.05 -13.68 9.68
N GLN A 282 -8.89 -12.64 9.70
CA GLN A 282 -10.31 -12.78 10.00
C GLN A 282 -11.05 -13.31 8.77
N ILE A 283 -11.85 -14.38 8.93
CA ILE A 283 -12.71 -14.93 7.90
C ILE A 283 -14.16 -14.46 8.13
N ILE A 284 -14.82 -13.97 7.10
CA ILE A 284 -16.20 -13.50 7.12
C ILE A 284 -16.96 -14.21 6.00
N SER A 285 -17.81 -15.16 6.36
CA SER A 285 -18.73 -15.79 5.42
C SER A 285 -19.79 -14.78 4.97
N ILE A 286 -19.95 -14.60 3.67
CA ILE A 286 -20.93 -13.68 3.07
C ILE A 286 -22.19 -14.43 2.65
N THR A 287 -22.04 -15.40 1.75
CA THR A 287 -23.13 -16.25 1.26
C THR A 287 -22.88 -17.75 1.48
N GLY A 288 -21.64 -18.11 1.82
CA GLY A 288 -21.21 -19.49 2.07
C GLY A 288 -19.76 -19.55 2.56
N THR A 289 -19.09 -20.67 2.37
CA THR A 289 -17.72 -20.94 2.86
C THR A 289 -16.71 -21.28 1.77
N ARG A 290 -17.17 -21.72 0.60
CA ARG A 290 -16.33 -22.26 -0.48
C ARG A 290 -15.19 -21.30 -0.90
N GLY A 291 -15.45 -19.98 -0.94
CA GLY A 291 -14.48 -18.97 -1.30
C GLY A 291 -13.35 -18.77 -0.28
N VAL A 292 -13.34 -19.47 0.87
CA VAL A 292 -12.33 -19.26 1.92
C VAL A 292 -10.91 -19.53 1.41
N ILE A 293 -10.75 -20.55 0.56
CA ILE A 293 -9.43 -20.93 0.03
C ILE A 293 -8.80 -19.76 -0.74
N GLY A 294 -9.54 -19.23 -1.71
CA GLY A 294 -9.03 -18.14 -2.54
C GLY A 294 -8.96 -16.81 -1.80
N ALA A 295 -9.93 -16.51 -0.93
CA ALA A 295 -9.90 -15.26 -0.16
C ALA A 295 -8.70 -15.18 0.80
N VAL A 296 -8.29 -16.28 1.44
CA VAL A 296 -7.06 -16.34 2.26
C VAL A 296 -5.81 -16.28 1.38
N ALA A 297 -5.80 -16.98 0.25
CA ALA A 297 -4.68 -16.96 -0.69
C ALA A 297 -4.49 -15.56 -1.31
N ALA A 298 -5.57 -14.80 -1.49
CA ALA A 298 -5.51 -13.44 -2.00
C ALA A 298 -4.69 -12.52 -1.07
N ILE A 299 -4.82 -12.69 0.23
CA ILE A 299 -3.98 -11.97 1.20
C ILE A 299 -2.55 -12.48 1.13
N GLY A 300 -2.34 -13.81 1.17
CA GLY A 300 -1.00 -14.41 1.14
C GLY A 300 -0.15 -14.01 -0.06
N CYS A 301 -0.78 -13.80 -1.22
CA CYS A 301 -0.12 -13.40 -2.46
C CYS A 301 -0.10 -11.90 -2.73
N PHE A 302 -0.66 -11.06 -1.84
CA PHE A 302 -0.88 -9.65 -2.13
C PHE A 302 0.40 -8.88 -2.50
N ASP A 303 1.49 -9.13 -1.76
CA ASP A 303 2.77 -8.42 -1.94
C ASP A 303 3.70 -9.05 -2.99
N MET A 304 3.21 -9.99 -3.82
CA MET A 304 3.98 -10.64 -4.88
C MET A 304 4.21 -9.76 -6.13
N GLY A 305 3.70 -8.53 -6.14
CA GLY A 305 3.77 -7.69 -7.34
C GLY A 305 3.06 -8.35 -8.54
N GLY A 306 3.67 -8.27 -9.73
CA GLY A 306 3.14 -8.87 -10.95
C GLY A 306 3.02 -10.41 -10.92
N MET A 307 3.83 -11.08 -10.09
CA MET A 307 3.76 -12.54 -9.94
C MET A 307 2.46 -13.04 -9.29
N ALA A 308 1.69 -12.16 -8.65
CA ALA A 308 0.37 -12.51 -8.15
C ALA A 308 -0.57 -13.00 -9.28
N ALA A 309 -0.47 -12.38 -10.47
CA ALA A 309 -1.36 -12.63 -11.60
C ALA A 309 -1.04 -13.91 -12.40
N GLY A 310 0.07 -14.60 -12.14
CA GLY A 310 0.46 -15.83 -12.84
C GLY A 310 0.62 -17.03 -11.92
N ILE A 311 0.85 -18.19 -12.51
CA ILE A 311 1.32 -19.40 -11.81
C ILE A 311 2.85 -19.49 -11.93
N PRO A 312 3.57 -20.29 -11.10
CA PRO A 312 5.03 -20.33 -11.11
C PRO A 312 5.64 -20.68 -12.48
N GLU A 313 4.93 -21.42 -13.34
CA GLU A 313 5.38 -21.77 -14.69
C GLU A 313 5.47 -20.56 -15.63
N ASP A 314 4.68 -19.52 -15.41
CA ASP A 314 4.64 -18.32 -16.25
C ASP A 314 5.90 -17.45 -16.10
N PHE A 315 6.74 -17.73 -15.08
CA PHE A 315 7.92 -16.93 -14.72
C PHE A 315 9.24 -17.71 -14.82
N ARG A 316 9.24 -18.84 -15.53
CA ARG A 316 10.46 -19.68 -15.79
C ARG A 316 11.16 -19.29 -17.08
#